data_09eb5dc378fa22bb298c4a57c1c8ea17
#
_entry.id   09eb5dc378fa22bb298c4a57c1c8ea17
#
_cell.length_a   1.000
_cell.length_b   1.000
_cell.length_c   1.000
_cell.angle_alpha   90.00
_cell.angle_beta   90.00
_cell.angle_gamma   90.00
#
_symmetry.space_group_name_H-M   'P 1'
#
loop_
_entity.id
_entity.type
_entity.pdbx_description
1 polymer ?
#
loop_
_entity_poly.entity_id
_entity_poly.type
_entity_poly.pdbx_seq_one_letter_code
_entity_poly.pdbx_strand_id
1 'polypeptide(L)'
;MNRLLLILLLCALGGAQTAPAPAPSQPAAQPAINMNDSDNARQARAVLDKTIEALGGQPYLTYENRVEEGRYYPLYHGRTESTGIPYRYYVEYPTKDRFEVLRLKDIHIIPGEIDIGGVKSKEIDIALIHNGDKGYEVTYKGTAAQEPEDLQNYLRRRRHSLEWIFRKWILDPNVALFYDGAAVVDGKVTEGVTLLNSQNDSVSVFLDQNTHYPIKISYSWRDPKDKQKNVEDEVYDGYKLVQGIWTAHSITRYFNGETSQQRFIATASYNLKLPDSMFEAAVTYDPKAPRKRR
;
A
#
# COMPACT_ATOMS: atom_id res chain seq x y z
N MET A 1 90.85 -39.01 -29.56
CA MET A 1 91.92 -38.69 -28.61
C MET A 1 91.72 -37.26 -28.11
N ASN A 2 91.86 -36.99 -26.91
CA ASN A 2 91.75 -35.80 -26.07
C ASN A 2 90.44 -35.69 -25.27
N ARG A 3 90.65 -36.06 -24.02
CA ARG A 3 89.71 -35.84 -22.89
C ARG A 3 90.00 -34.43 -22.39
N LEU A 4 88.91 -33.62 -22.29
CA LEU A 4 88.96 -32.36 -21.56
C LEU A 4 88.07 -32.49 -20.30
N LEU A 5 88.70 -32.31 -19.18
CA LEU A 5 88.19 -32.37 -17.83
C LEU A 5 87.49 -31.02 -17.53
N LEU A 6 86.17 -31.01 -17.25
CA LEU A 6 85.49 -29.80 -16.84
C LEU A 6 85.20 -29.86 -15.35
N ILE A 7 85.84 -28.97 -14.60
CA ILE A 7 85.67 -28.81 -13.17
C ILE A 7 84.43 -27.95 -12.93
N LEU A 8 83.41 -28.51 -12.27
CA LEU A 8 82.20 -27.79 -11.85
C LEU A 8 82.44 -27.13 -10.50
N LEU A 9 82.47 -25.80 -10.50
CA LEU A 9 82.52 -24.98 -9.30
C LEU A 9 81.07 -24.78 -8.77
N LEU A 10 80.75 -25.38 -7.62
CA LEU A 10 79.47 -25.16 -6.96
C LEU A 10 79.53 -23.84 -6.15
N CYS A 11 78.88 -22.78 -6.66
CA CYS A 11 78.59 -21.60 -5.83
C CYS A 11 77.29 -21.82 -5.08
N ALA A 12 77.34 -22.00 -3.78
CA ALA A 12 76.14 -21.95 -2.91
C ALA A 12 75.66 -20.50 -2.77
N LEU A 13 74.60 -20.17 -3.44
CA LEU A 13 73.82 -18.94 -3.22
C LEU A 13 72.85 -19.18 -2.07
N GLY A 14 73.16 -18.63 -0.90
CA GLY A 14 72.19 -18.53 0.23
C GLY A 14 71.06 -17.61 -0.11
N GLY A 15 69.91 -18.19 -0.43
CA GLY A 15 68.65 -17.44 -0.59
C GLY A 15 68.16 -16.97 0.79
N ALA A 16 68.27 -15.68 1.06
CA ALA A 16 67.53 -15.07 2.17
C ALA A 16 66.02 -15.16 1.88
N GLN A 17 65.26 -16.00 2.61
CA GLN A 17 63.79 -16.00 2.59
C GLN A 17 63.34 -14.74 3.27
N THR A 18 62.85 -13.75 2.47
CA THR A 18 62.07 -12.61 2.99
C THR A 18 60.71 -13.12 3.42
N ALA A 19 60.37 -12.96 4.70
CA ALA A 19 59.04 -13.23 5.21
C ALA A 19 57.97 -12.44 4.42
N PRO A 20 56.83 -13.03 4.11
CA PRO A 20 55.77 -12.32 3.42
C PRO A 20 55.30 -11.13 4.27
N ALA A 21 55.18 -9.96 3.62
CA ALA A 21 54.62 -8.76 4.26
C ALA A 21 53.21 -9.05 4.83
N PRO A 22 52.88 -8.52 6.03
CA PRO A 22 51.53 -8.69 6.58
C PRO A 22 50.51 -8.12 5.61
N ALA A 23 49.46 -8.91 5.33
CA ALA A 23 48.34 -8.47 4.50
C ALA A 23 47.75 -7.16 5.07
N PRO A 24 47.39 -6.21 4.21
CA PRO A 24 46.76 -4.98 4.69
C PRO A 24 45.50 -5.35 5.51
N SER A 25 45.47 -4.90 6.76
CA SER A 25 44.30 -5.05 7.62
C SER A 25 43.07 -4.43 6.91
N GLN A 26 42.07 -5.25 6.60
CA GLN A 26 40.78 -4.73 6.11
C GLN A 26 40.28 -3.69 7.13
N PRO A 27 39.82 -2.51 6.66
CA PRO A 27 39.18 -1.56 7.55
C PRO A 27 38.06 -2.28 8.27
N ALA A 28 37.97 -2.13 9.59
CA ALA A 28 36.87 -2.65 10.37
C ALA A 28 35.58 -2.13 9.73
N ALA A 29 34.64 -3.03 9.42
CA ALA A 29 33.34 -2.65 8.89
C ALA A 29 32.74 -1.61 9.84
N GLN A 30 32.51 -0.40 9.33
CA GLN A 30 31.84 0.62 10.10
C GLN A 30 30.44 0.06 10.48
N PRO A 31 30.01 0.21 11.75
CA PRO A 31 28.70 -0.23 12.14
C PRO A 31 27.69 0.43 11.21
N ALA A 32 26.76 -0.37 10.67
CA ALA A 32 25.68 0.13 9.83
C ALA A 32 24.95 1.22 10.62
N ILE A 33 24.96 2.46 10.10
CA ILE A 33 24.23 3.57 10.71
C ILE A 33 22.75 3.22 10.55
N ASN A 34 22.09 2.93 11.66
CA ASN A 34 20.64 2.80 11.66
C ASN A 34 20.04 4.20 11.45
N MET A 35 19.50 4.45 10.26
CA MET A 35 18.93 5.77 9.91
C MET A 35 17.79 6.18 10.86
N ASN A 36 17.20 5.22 11.57
CA ASN A 36 16.13 5.48 12.55
C ASN A 36 16.64 5.86 13.95
N ASP A 37 17.95 5.96 14.18
CA ASP A 37 18.53 6.42 15.45
C ASP A 37 18.70 7.96 15.52
N SER A 38 18.42 8.68 14.43
CA SER A 38 18.48 10.14 14.41
C SER A 38 17.34 10.77 15.24
N ASP A 39 17.54 12.01 15.74
CA ASP A 39 16.49 12.78 16.42
C ASP A 39 15.26 12.99 15.53
N ASN A 40 15.48 13.24 14.26
CA ASN A 40 14.43 13.41 13.27
C ASN A 40 13.59 12.13 13.12
N ALA A 41 14.22 10.97 13.02
CA ALA A 41 13.54 9.69 12.92
C ALA A 41 12.77 9.34 14.21
N ARG A 42 13.34 9.64 15.38
CA ARG A 42 12.64 9.47 16.67
C ARG A 42 11.41 10.38 16.75
N GLN A 43 11.50 11.62 16.28
CA GLN A 43 10.36 12.54 16.20
C GLN A 43 9.29 12.03 15.24
N ALA A 44 9.68 11.58 14.04
CA ALA A 44 8.76 10.97 13.08
C ALA A 44 8.03 9.77 13.71
N ARG A 45 8.75 8.89 14.39
CA ARG A 45 8.17 7.74 15.08
C ARG A 45 7.17 8.16 16.16
N ALA A 46 7.51 9.15 16.97
CA ALA A 46 6.63 9.65 18.03
C ALA A 46 5.32 10.23 17.50
N VAL A 47 5.35 10.91 16.35
CA VAL A 47 4.15 11.42 15.67
C VAL A 47 3.27 10.27 15.15
N LEU A 48 3.87 9.25 14.54
CA LEU A 48 3.14 8.08 14.06
C LEU A 48 2.52 7.27 15.22
N ASP A 49 3.23 7.13 16.35
CA ASP A 49 2.72 6.42 17.52
C ASP A 49 1.51 7.15 18.12
N LYS A 50 1.53 8.49 18.22
CA LYS A 50 0.38 9.30 18.62
C LYS A 50 -0.82 9.10 17.71
N THR A 51 -0.58 8.99 16.40
CA THR A 51 -1.63 8.72 15.41
C THR A 51 -2.27 7.35 15.63
N ILE A 52 -1.47 6.33 15.90
CA ILE A 52 -1.99 4.98 16.22
C ILE A 52 -2.88 5.04 17.47
N GLU A 53 -2.42 5.70 18.54
CA GLU A 53 -3.21 5.88 19.75
C GLU A 53 -4.52 6.64 19.48
N ALA A 54 -4.45 7.73 18.71
CA ALA A 54 -5.62 8.52 18.33
C ALA A 54 -6.63 7.72 17.51
N LEU A 55 -6.18 6.84 16.62
CA LEU A 55 -7.05 5.99 15.81
C LEU A 55 -7.71 4.84 16.61
N GLY A 56 -7.28 4.58 17.84
CA GLY A 56 -7.85 3.54 18.71
C GLY A 56 -6.84 2.55 19.26
N GLY A 57 -5.54 2.76 19.04
CA GLY A 57 -4.46 1.94 19.59
C GLY A 57 -4.47 0.49 19.07
N GLN A 58 -4.44 -0.47 19.99
CA GLN A 58 -4.42 -1.91 19.64
C GLN A 58 -5.62 -2.35 18.78
N PRO A 59 -6.87 -1.97 19.03
CA PRO A 59 -7.99 -2.26 18.14
C PRO A 59 -7.73 -1.87 16.69
N TYR A 60 -7.13 -0.69 16.43
CA TYR A 60 -6.77 -0.26 15.09
C TYR A 60 -5.66 -1.12 14.46
N LEU A 61 -4.68 -1.56 15.25
CA LEU A 61 -3.57 -2.37 14.75
C LEU A 61 -3.93 -3.83 14.50
N THR A 62 -4.97 -4.34 15.18
CA THR A 62 -5.23 -5.80 15.24
C THR A 62 -6.56 -6.25 14.64
N TYR A 63 -7.43 -5.35 14.18
CA TYR A 63 -8.65 -5.81 13.52
C TYR A 63 -8.31 -6.70 12.31
N GLU A 64 -9.09 -7.75 12.10
CA GLU A 64 -8.85 -8.72 11.04
C GLU A 64 -9.50 -8.31 9.72
N ASN A 65 -10.70 -7.74 9.82
CA ASN A 65 -11.43 -7.29 8.63
C ASN A 65 -12.24 -6.01 8.91
N ARG A 66 -12.60 -5.34 7.81
CA ARG A 66 -13.47 -4.17 7.79
C ARG A 66 -14.48 -4.33 6.65
N VAL A 67 -15.73 -4.00 6.93
CA VAL A 67 -16.80 -3.91 5.95
C VAL A 67 -17.32 -2.48 5.91
N GLU A 68 -17.42 -1.92 4.72
CA GLU A 68 -17.96 -0.58 4.49
C GLU A 68 -19.12 -0.62 3.50
N GLU A 69 -20.09 0.23 3.73
CA GLU A 69 -21.16 0.53 2.77
C GLU A 69 -21.27 2.03 2.59
N GLY A 70 -21.57 2.46 1.37
CA GLY A 70 -21.68 3.88 1.09
C GLY A 70 -21.91 4.20 -0.38
N ARG A 71 -21.47 5.37 -0.78
CA ARG A 71 -21.52 5.82 -2.16
C ARG A 71 -20.15 6.25 -2.63
N TYR A 72 -19.79 5.87 -3.84
CA TYR A 72 -18.59 6.39 -4.49
C TYR A 72 -18.95 7.17 -5.76
N TYR A 73 -18.14 8.14 -6.06
CA TYR A 73 -18.28 9.05 -7.18
C TYR A 73 -16.99 8.99 -7.98
N PRO A 74 -16.97 8.29 -9.12
CA PRO A 74 -15.86 8.42 -10.05
C PRO A 74 -15.90 9.80 -10.68
N LEU A 75 -14.74 10.45 -10.81
CA LEU A 75 -14.61 11.77 -11.44
C LEU A 75 -13.67 11.65 -12.64
N TYR A 76 -14.04 12.33 -13.70
CA TYR A 76 -13.19 12.52 -14.87
C TYR A 76 -12.99 14.03 -15.09
N HIS A 77 -11.72 14.46 -15.11
CA HIS A 77 -11.39 15.89 -15.11
C HIS A 77 -12.12 16.70 -14.01
N GLY A 78 -12.13 16.16 -12.79
CA GLY A 78 -12.78 16.77 -11.64
C GLY A 78 -14.31 16.86 -11.71
N ARG A 79 -14.95 16.22 -12.69
CA ARG A 79 -16.42 16.21 -12.86
C ARG A 79 -16.96 14.80 -12.68
N THR A 80 -18.10 14.70 -12.01
CA THR A 80 -18.87 13.45 -11.95
C THR A 80 -20.20 13.62 -12.69
N GLU A 81 -20.53 12.62 -13.50
CA GLU A 81 -21.84 12.49 -14.13
C GLU A 81 -22.78 11.55 -13.34
N SER A 82 -22.29 11.06 -12.19
CA SER A 82 -22.99 10.07 -11.38
C SER A 82 -23.67 10.71 -10.17
N THR A 83 -24.87 10.25 -9.84
CA THR A 83 -25.59 10.57 -8.59
C THR A 83 -25.01 9.84 -7.36
N GLY A 84 -23.84 9.23 -7.53
CA GLY A 84 -23.20 8.38 -6.55
C GLY A 84 -23.60 6.91 -6.71
N ILE A 85 -22.60 6.07 -6.87
CA ILE A 85 -22.77 4.64 -7.10
C ILE A 85 -22.71 3.95 -5.73
N PRO A 86 -23.75 3.24 -5.31
CA PRO A 86 -23.71 2.52 -4.04
C PRO A 86 -22.76 1.34 -4.14
N TYR A 87 -22.04 1.10 -3.06
CA TYR A 87 -21.06 0.05 -2.99
C TYR A 87 -21.04 -0.64 -1.62
N ARG A 88 -20.50 -1.85 -1.60
CA ARG A 88 -19.99 -2.54 -0.41
C ARG A 88 -18.52 -2.84 -0.62
N TYR A 89 -17.73 -2.71 0.44
CA TYR A 89 -16.31 -3.00 0.39
C TYR A 89 -15.92 -3.84 1.60
N TYR A 90 -15.48 -5.04 1.33
CA TYR A 90 -15.00 -6.00 2.30
C TYR A 90 -13.49 -6.05 2.19
N VAL A 91 -12.81 -5.83 3.29
CA VAL A 91 -11.34 -5.92 3.38
C VAL A 91 -11.00 -6.93 4.45
N GLU A 92 -10.29 -7.99 4.09
CA GLU A 92 -9.67 -8.92 5.04
C GLU A 92 -8.16 -8.71 4.99
N TYR A 93 -7.66 -8.22 6.08
CA TYR A 93 -6.27 -7.84 6.18
C TYR A 93 -5.36 -9.08 6.20
N PRO A 94 -4.19 -9.08 5.53
CA PRO A 94 -3.57 -7.94 4.85
C PRO A 94 -3.83 -7.85 3.34
N THR A 95 -4.35 -8.88 2.67
CA THR A 95 -4.23 -9.00 1.21
C THR A 95 -5.48 -9.41 0.47
N LYS A 96 -6.60 -9.56 1.17
CA LYS A 96 -7.85 -9.91 0.53
C LYS A 96 -8.82 -8.75 0.57
N ASP A 97 -9.50 -8.49 -0.52
CA ASP A 97 -10.64 -7.57 -0.54
C ASP A 97 -11.64 -7.93 -1.64
N ARG A 98 -12.85 -7.39 -1.46
CA ARG A 98 -13.93 -7.49 -2.40
C ARG A 98 -14.71 -6.17 -2.42
N PHE A 99 -14.69 -5.49 -3.55
CA PHE A 99 -15.45 -4.28 -3.80
C PHE A 99 -16.64 -4.60 -4.71
N GLU A 100 -17.84 -4.34 -4.24
CA GLU A 100 -19.08 -4.61 -4.95
C GLU A 100 -19.77 -3.31 -5.34
N VAL A 101 -20.09 -3.18 -6.62
CA VAL A 101 -21.00 -2.15 -7.13
C VAL A 101 -22.41 -2.69 -7.10
N LEU A 102 -23.31 -2.00 -6.41
CA LEU A 102 -24.70 -2.41 -6.26
C LEU A 102 -25.56 -1.80 -7.35
N ARG A 103 -26.59 -2.53 -7.80
CA ARG A 103 -27.53 -2.04 -8.82
C ARG A 103 -28.41 -0.92 -8.29
N LEU A 104 -28.45 0.19 -8.99
CA LEU A 104 -29.33 1.31 -8.65
C LEU A 104 -30.82 0.95 -8.64
N LYS A 105 -31.23 -0.08 -9.39
CA LYS A 105 -32.62 -0.53 -9.51
C LYS A 105 -33.18 -1.17 -8.24
N ASP A 106 -32.30 -1.74 -7.43
CA ASP A 106 -32.66 -2.58 -6.28
C ASP A 106 -32.50 -1.84 -4.96
N ILE A 107 -32.14 -0.55 -5.03
CA ILE A 107 -32.03 0.29 -3.84
C ILE A 107 -33.42 0.84 -3.52
N HIS A 108 -34.19 0.06 -2.83
CA HIS A 108 -35.29 0.60 -2.04
C HIS A 108 -34.66 1.34 -0.87
N ILE A 109 -34.66 2.68 -0.95
CA ILE A 109 -34.27 3.53 0.18
C ILE A 109 -35.33 3.35 1.25
N ILE A 110 -35.23 2.30 2.03
CA ILE A 110 -35.94 2.18 3.30
C ILE A 110 -34.95 2.66 4.34
N PRO A 111 -35.23 3.80 5.00
CA PRO A 111 -34.37 4.26 6.08
C PRO A 111 -34.39 3.22 7.21
N GLY A 112 -33.25 2.56 7.46
CA GLY A 112 -33.04 1.76 8.65
C GLY A 112 -32.80 0.26 8.50
N GLU A 113 -32.90 -0.32 7.32
CA GLU A 113 -32.65 -1.75 7.15
C GLU A 113 -31.57 -1.99 6.10
N ILE A 114 -30.33 -2.04 6.56
CA ILE A 114 -29.22 -2.59 5.79
C ILE A 114 -28.96 -3.98 6.35
N ASP A 115 -29.50 -4.99 5.70
CA ASP A 115 -29.21 -6.38 6.02
C ASP A 115 -27.81 -6.74 5.47
N ILE A 116 -26.84 -6.84 6.36
CA ILE A 116 -25.45 -7.26 6.05
C ILE A 116 -25.37 -8.76 5.73
N GLY A 117 -26.46 -9.49 5.86
CA GLY A 117 -26.50 -10.95 5.83
C GLY A 117 -27.14 -11.57 4.60
N GLY A 118 -26.56 -11.40 3.39
CA GLY A 118 -26.94 -12.24 2.27
C GLY A 118 -27.45 -11.52 1.04
N VAL A 119 -26.59 -10.69 0.44
CA VAL A 119 -26.85 -10.12 -0.88
C VAL A 119 -27.00 -11.24 -1.89
N LYS A 120 -28.19 -11.37 -2.44
CA LYS A 120 -28.44 -12.28 -3.56
C LYS A 120 -27.60 -11.78 -4.74
N SER A 121 -26.92 -12.68 -5.46
CA SER A 121 -26.05 -12.36 -6.61
C SER A 121 -26.70 -11.47 -7.69
N LYS A 122 -28.03 -11.29 -7.66
CA LYS A 122 -28.78 -10.40 -8.53
C LYS A 122 -28.68 -8.90 -8.18
N GLU A 123 -28.21 -8.56 -6.99
CA GLU A 123 -28.07 -7.17 -6.52
C GLU A 123 -26.70 -6.57 -6.86
N ILE A 124 -25.75 -7.40 -7.20
CA ILE A 124 -24.38 -6.99 -7.55
C ILE A 124 -24.28 -6.84 -9.06
N ASP A 125 -23.85 -5.66 -9.50
CA ASP A 125 -23.61 -5.39 -10.92
C ASP A 125 -22.19 -5.79 -11.34
N ILE A 126 -21.19 -5.35 -10.56
CA ILE A 126 -19.77 -5.66 -10.75
C ILE A 126 -19.16 -5.96 -9.38
N ALA A 127 -18.28 -6.94 -9.31
CA ALA A 127 -17.42 -7.12 -8.15
C ALA A 127 -15.96 -7.20 -8.58
N LEU A 128 -15.10 -6.46 -7.88
CA LEU A 128 -13.64 -6.59 -7.97
C LEU A 128 -13.19 -7.42 -6.76
N ILE A 129 -12.46 -8.48 -7.00
CA ILE A 129 -11.98 -9.40 -5.95
C ILE A 129 -10.46 -9.46 -6.05
N HIS A 130 -9.78 -9.22 -4.92
CA HIS A 130 -8.35 -9.39 -4.82
C HIS A 130 -8.01 -10.40 -3.72
N ASN A 131 -7.07 -11.28 -4.03
CA ASN A 131 -6.54 -12.26 -3.10
C ASN A 131 -5.04 -12.43 -3.34
N GLY A 132 -4.23 -11.94 -2.41
CA GLY A 132 -2.80 -11.81 -2.61
C GLY A 132 -2.49 -10.86 -3.76
N ASP A 133 -1.76 -11.34 -4.75
CA ASP A 133 -1.38 -10.57 -5.95
C ASP A 133 -2.25 -10.92 -7.17
N LYS A 134 -3.41 -11.54 -6.94
CA LYS A 134 -4.37 -11.86 -7.99
C LYS A 134 -5.57 -10.92 -7.90
N GLY A 135 -6.07 -10.49 -9.06
CA GLY A 135 -7.26 -9.65 -9.18
C GLY A 135 -8.24 -10.23 -10.18
N TYR A 136 -9.51 -10.12 -9.87
CA TYR A 136 -10.61 -10.64 -10.68
C TYR A 136 -11.72 -9.60 -10.80
N GLU A 137 -12.34 -9.57 -11.95
CA GLU A 137 -13.55 -8.79 -12.20
C GLU A 137 -14.72 -9.75 -12.46
N VAL A 138 -15.78 -9.63 -11.67
CA VAL A 138 -17.01 -10.42 -11.79
C VAL A 138 -18.09 -9.52 -12.37
N THR A 139 -18.68 -9.93 -13.48
CA THR A 139 -19.77 -9.23 -14.16
C THR A 139 -20.88 -10.21 -14.53
N TYR A 140 -21.94 -9.72 -15.17
CA TYR A 140 -23.00 -10.59 -15.72
C TYR A 140 -22.49 -11.60 -16.77
N LYS A 141 -21.31 -11.37 -17.35
CA LYS A 141 -20.66 -12.29 -18.32
C LYS A 141 -19.92 -13.44 -17.64
N GLY A 142 -19.65 -13.31 -16.38
CA GLY A 142 -18.85 -14.23 -15.59
C GLY A 142 -17.64 -13.55 -14.95
N THR A 143 -16.64 -14.30 -14.61
CA THR A 143 -15.42 -13.85 -13.96
C THR A 143 -14.25 -13.82 -14.93
N ALA A 144 -13.57 -12.70 -15.04
CA ALA A 144 -12.33 -12.53 -15.79
C ALA A 144 -11.17 -12.20 -14.85
N ALA A 145 -9.94 -12.49 -15.26
CA ALA A 145 -8.78 -11.90 -14.62
C ALA A 145 -8.79 -10.38 -14.86
N GLN A 146 -8.45 -9.61 -13.85
CA GLN A 146 -8.31 -8.17 -13.97
C GLN A 146 -7.18 -7.81 -14.94
N GLU A 147 -7.34 -6.72 -15.69
CA GLU A 147 -6.29 -6.25 -16.59
C GLU A 147 -5.00 -5.97 -15.78
N PRO A 148 -3.82 -6.36 -16.30
CA PRO A 148 -2.56 -6.26 -15.55
C PRO A 148 -2.24 -4.85 -15.05
N GLU A 149 -2.59 -3.83 -15.82
CA GLU A 149 -2.35 -2.44 -15.43
C GLU A 149 -3.23 -2.02 -14.25
N ASP A 150 -4.51 -2.38 -14.28
CA ASP A 150 -5.45 -2.11 -13.18
C ASP A 150 -5.05 -2.83 -11.90
N LEU A 151 -4.62 -4.08 -12.03
CA LEU A 151 -4.10 -4.86 -10.90
C LEU A 151 -2.83 -4.22 -10.32
N GLN A 152 -1.89 -3.77 -11.14
CA GLN A 152 -0.68 -3.10 -10.66
C GLN A 152 -1.02 -1.77 -9.96
N ASN A 153 -1.96 -1.01 -10.48
CA ASN A 153 -2.45 0.22 -9.85
C ASN A 153 -3.11 -0.07 -8.50
N TYR A 154 -3.94 -1.12 -8.42
CA TYR A 154 -4.53 -1.58 -7.16
C TYR A 154 -3.45 -1.99 -6.16
N LEU A 155 -2.48 -2.83 -6.54
CA LEU A 155 -1.42 -3.31 -5.66
C LEU A 155 -0.54 -2.16 -5.14
N ARG A 156 -0.31 -1.14 -5.97
CA ARG A 156 0.39 0.08 -5.56
C ARG A 156 -0.40 0.82 -4.49
N ARG A 157 -1.70 1.08 -4.70
CA ARG A 157 -2.57 1.73 -3.71
C ARG A 157 -2.64 0.97 -2.40
N ARG A 158 -2.78 -0.36 -2.45
CA ARG A 158 -2.79 -1.21 -1.25
C ARG A 158 -1.53 -1.03 -0.42
N ARG A 159 -0.34 -1.03 -1.06
CA ARG A 159 0.94 -0.86 -0.36
C ARG A 159 1.11 0.51 0.29
N HIS A 160 0.40 1.53 -0.20
CA HIS A 160 0.45 2.89 0.33
C HIS A 160 -0.81 3.25 1.15
N SER A 161 -1.71 2.31 1.42
CA SER A 161 -2.87 2.56 2.28
C SER A 161 -2.47 2.82 3.74
N LEU A 162 -3.30 3.54 4.48
CA LEU A 162 -3.05 3.81 5.90
C LEU A 162 -2.82 2.52 6.69
N GLU A 163 -3.63 1.49 6.44
CA GLU A 163 -3.49 0.20 7.11
C GLU A 163 -2.13 -0.44 6.83
N TRP A 164 -1.66 -0.37 5.59
CA TRP A 164 -0.37 -0.93 5.24
C TRP A 164 0.78 -0.12 5.84
N ILE A 165 0.67 1.21 5.84
CA ILE A 165 1.65 2.11 6.46
C ILE A 165 1.78 1.80 7.95
N PHE A 166 0.67 1.85 8.72
CA PHE A 166 0.70 1.68 10.17
C PHE A 166 0.88 0.24 10.65
N ARG A 167 0.65 -0.77 9.80
CA ARG A 167 0.72 -2.17 10.20
C ARG A 167 1.84 -2.97 9.51
N LYS A 168 2.55 -2.35 8.54
CA LYS A 168 3.66 -2.99 7.82
C LYS A 168 4.88 -2.07 7.72
N TRP A 169 4.76 -0.88 7.11
CA TRP A 169 5.91 -0.02 6.86
C TRP A 169 6.61 0.39 8.16
N ILE A 170 5.89 0.85 9.17
CA ILE A 170 6.48 1.31 10.44
C ILE A 170 7.09 0.19 11.28
N LEU A 171 6.80 -1.07 10.96
CA LEU A 171 7.35 -2.25 11.64
C LEU A 171 8.56 -2.84 10.90
N ASP A 172 8.82 -2.41 9.67
CA ASP A 172 9.96 -2.88 8.90
C ASP A 172 11.22 -2.07 9.29
N PRO A 173 12.27 -2.71 9.84
CA PRO A 173 13.50 -2.02 10.25
C PRO A 173 14.26 -1.40 9.08
N ASN A 174 13.98 -1.81 7.84
CA ASN A 174 14.59 -1.26 6.63
C ASN A 174 13.84 -0.03 6.08
N VAL A 175 12.77 0.41 6.72
CA VAL A 175 12.06 1.64 6.39
C VAL A 175 12.64 2.80 7.18
N ALA A 176 13.17 3.80 6.49
CA ALA A 176 13.64 5.03 7.10
C ALA A 176 12.47 5.99 7.33
N LEU A 177 12.46 6.65 8.49
CA LEU A 177 11.44 7.61 8.89
C LEU A 177 12.04 9.02 8.86
N PHE A 178 11.30 9.97 8.30
CA PHE A 178 11.67 11.38 8.23
C PHE A 178 10.53 12.24 8.75
N TYR A 179 10.81 13.09 9.73
CA TYR A 179 9.90 14.14 10.15
C TYR A 179 10.09 15.36 9.24
N ASP A 180 9.04 15.71 8.50
CA ASP A 180 9.08 16.77 7.49
C ASP A 180 8.70 18.14 8.05
N GLY A 181 8.27 18.19 9.32
CA GLY A 181 7.82 19.41 9.98
C GLY A 181 6.34 19.70 9.82
N ALA A 182 5.95 20.92 10.21
CA ALA A 182 4.58 21.38 10.11
C ALA A 182 4.26 21.87 8.68
N ALA A 183 3.04 21.57 8.22
CA ALA A 183 2.51 22.00 6.94
C ALA A 183 1.02 22.35 7.07
N VAL A 184 0.48 23.12 6.12
CA VAL A 184 -0.97 23.32 6.00
C VAL A 184 -1.48 22.46 4.86
N VAL A 185 -2.34 21.49 5.17
CA VAL A 185 -2.94 20.57 4.21
C VAL A 185 -4.45 20.63 4.37
N ASP A 186 -5.15 20.92 3.29
CA ASP A 186 -6.62 21.03 3.27
C ASP A 186 -7.18 21.98 4.37
N GLY A 187 -6.48 23.11 4.57
CA GLY A 187 -6.84 24.13 5.57
C GLY A 187 -6.56 23.76 7.03
N LYS A 188 -5.94 22.59 7.29
CA LYS A 188 -5.58 22.12 8.65
C LYS A 188 -4.07 22.19 8.85
N VAL A 189 -3.63 22.54 10.05
CA VAL A 189 -2.20 22.46 10.43
C VAL A 189 -1.88 21.00 10.71
N THR A 190 -0.88 20.47 10.01
CA THR A 190 -0.48 19.08 10.06
C THR A 190 0.99 18.92 10.39
N GLU A 191 1.37 17.76 10.89
CA GLU A 191 2.74 17.27 10.96
C GLU A 191 2.95 16.26 9.83
N GLY A 192 3.99 16.49 9.00
CA GLY A 192 4.36 15.60 7.90
C GLY A 192 5.37 14.56 8.34
N VAL A 193 5.18 13.32 7.92
CA VAL A 193 6.15 12.22 8.08
C VAL A 193 6.27 11.48 6.76
N THR A 194 7.50 11.34 6.27
CA THR A 194 7.81 10.53 5.09
C THR A 194 8.47 9.20 5.50
N LEU A 195 7.96 8.11 4.96
CA LEU A 195 8.50 6.77 5.07
C LEU A 195 9.16 6.40 3.76
N LEU A 196 10.38 5.86 3.80
CA LEU A 196 11.16 5.45 2.63
C LEU A 196 11.68 4.03 2.84
N ASN A 197 11.36 3.11 1.94
CA ASN A 197 11.84 1.75 2.01
C ASN A 197 13.16 1.53 1.23
N SER A 198 13.74 0.36 1.37
CA SER A 198 15.00 -0.02 0.70
C SER A 198 14.89 -0.12 -0.83
N GLN A 199 13.69 -0.11 -1.39
CA GLN A 199 13.44 -0.13 -2.82
C GLN A 199 13.26 1.28 -3.41
N ASN A 200 13.54 2.33 -2.60
CA ASN A 200 13.35 3.73 -2.96
C ASN A 200 11.88 4.08 -3.27
N ASP A 201 10.95 3.32 -2.67
CA ASP A 201 9.53 3.64 -2.67
C ASP A 201 9.20 4.43 -1.40
N SER A 202 8.44 5.51 -1.51
CA SER A 202 8.17 6.43 -0.41
C SER A 202 6.71 6.83 -0.34
N VAL A 203 6.27 7.09 0.88
CA VAL A 203 4.94 7.63 1.17
C VAL A 203 5.05 8.71 2.24
N SER A 204 4.41 9.85 2.03
CA SER A 204 4.27 10.91 3.01
C SER A 204 2.88 10.86 3.64
N VAL A 205 2.81 10.98 4.95
CA VAL A 205 1.58 11.02 5.74
C VAL A 205 1.50 12.37 6.43
N PHE A 206 0.37 13.05 6.29
CA PHE A 206 0.09 14.33 6.94
C PHE A 206 -0.97 14.11 8.02
N LEU A 207 -0.63 14.46 9.24
CA LEU A 207 -1.36 14.15 10.45
C LEU A 207 -1.81 15.45 11.11
N ASP A 208 -3.08 15.57 11.44
CA ASP A 208 -3.63 16.76 12.11
C ASP A 208 -2.91 16.99 13.44
N GLN A 209 -2.41 18.19 13.66
CA GLN A 209 -1.61 18.53 14.83
C GLN A 209 -2.41 18.42 16.15
N ASN A 210 -3.73 18.60 16.11
CA ASN A 210 -4.58 18.61 17.29
C ASN A 210 -5.20 17.23 17.58
N THR A 211 -5.73 16.58 16.56
CA THR A 211 -6.43 15.29 16.70
C THR A 211 -5.52 14.09 16.47
N HIS A 212 -4.37 14.31 15.85
CA HIS A 212 -3.43 13.30 15.34
C HIS A 212 -4.04 12.33 14.31
N TYR A 213 -5.20 12.66 13.73
CA TYR A 213 -5.78 11.84 12.68
C TYR A 213 -5.06 12.06 11.36
N PRO A 214 -4.88 11.02 10.51
CA PRO A 214 -4.42 11.19 9.15
C PRO A 214 -5.35 12.10 8.36
N ILE A 215 -4.80 13.13 7.73
CA ILE A 215 -5.54 14.04 6.85
C ILE A 215 -5.27 13.65 5.40
N LYS A 216 -4.02 13.29 5.09
CA LYS A 216 -3.61 13.00 3.71
C LYS A 216 -2.47 12.00 3.70
N ILE A 217 -2.47 11.13 2.71
CA ILE A 217 -1.27 10.42 2.26
C ILE A 217 -0.93 10.89 0.85
N SER A 218 0.36 10.85 0.51
CA SER A 218 0.87 11.21 -0.81
C SER A 218 2.01 10.30 -1.20
N TYR A 219 1.97 9.75 -2.40
CA TYR A 219 3.07 8.97 -2.96
C TYR A 219 3.20 9.20 -4.46
N SER A 220 4.37 8.91 -5.01
CA SER A 220 4.62 9.11 -6.42
C SER A 220 5.41 7.97 -7.04
N TRP A 221 5.22 7.76 -8.32
CA TRP A 221 5.98 6.79 -9.11
C TRP A 221 6.26 7.30 -10.51
N ARG A 222 7.19 6.65 -11.18
CA ARG A 222 7.40 6.87 -12.61
C ARG A 222 6.68 5.79 -13.41
N ASP A 223 5.88 6.22 -14.37
CA ASP A 223 5.23 5.31 -15.29
C ASP A 223 6.30 4.55 -16.10
N PRO A 224 6.24 3.22 -16.18
CA PRO A 224 7.23 2.44 -16.91
C PRO A 224 7.19 2.67 -18.45
N LYS A 225 6.06 3.13 -18.99
CA LYS A 225 5.87 3.33 -20.43
C LYS A 225 6.43 4.68 -20.90
N ASP A 226 6.01 5.78 -20.30
CA ASP A 226 6.34 7.14 -20.74
C ASP A 226 7.31 7.88 -19.81
N LYS A 227 7.69 7.24 -18.67
CA LYS A 227 8.58 7.78 -17.63
C LYS A 227 8.06 9.05 -16.95
N GLN A 228 6.81 9.42 -17.16
CA GLN A 228 6.21 10.53 -16.44
C GLN A 228 6.13 10.23 -14.93
N LYS A 229 6.33 11.27 -14.13
CA LYS A 229 6.12 11.18 -12.69
C LYS A 229 4.63 11.37 -12.43
N ASN A 230 4.02 10.36 -11.86
CA ASN A 230 2.65 10.41 -11.37
C ASN A 230 2.63 10.57 -9.85
N VAL A 231 1.64 11.30 -9.36
CA VAL A 231 1.38 11.52 -7.93
C VAL A 231 -0.05 11.08 -7.63
N GLU A 232 -0.22 10.31 -6.58
CA GLU A 232 -1.54 9.96 -6.06
C GLU A 232 -1.64 10.40 -4.61
N ASP A 233 -2.71 11.11 -4.30
CA ASP A 233 -3.03 11.58 -2.96
C ASP A 233 -4.37 10.97 -2.52
N GLU A 234 -4.47 10.60 -1.25
CA GLU A 234 -5.76 10.34 -0.60
C GLU A 234 -5.94 11.26 0.58
N VAL A 235 -7.07 11.96 0.62
CA VAL A 235 -7.47 12.86 1.71
C VAL A 235 -8.60 12.21 2.50
N TYR A 236 -8.47 12.24 3.83
CA TYR A 236 -9.36 11.58 4.78
C TYR A 236 -10.07 12.62 5.64
N ASP A 237 -11.36 12.48 5.80
CA ASP A 237 -12.18 13.38 6.63
C ASP A 237 -13.40 12.66 7.25
N GLY A 238 -14.16 13.39 8.07
CA GLY A 238 -15.41 12.89 8.64
C GLY A 238 -15.21 11.71 9.59
N TYR A 239 -14.17 11.75 10.42
CA TYR A 239 -13.85 10.68 11.37
C TYR A 239 -14.98 10.43 12.35
N LYS A 240 -15.37 9.16 12.53
CA LYS A 240 -16.37 8.68 13.49
C LYS A 240 -15.81 7.48 14.25
N LEU A 241 -16.22 7.36 15.50
CA LEU A 241 -15.83 6.23 16.35
C LEU A 241 -16.70 5.01 16.00
N VAL A 242 -16.07 3.93 15.53
CA VAL A 242 -16.72 2.66 15.18
C VAL A 242 -16.03 1.54 15.91
N GLN A 243 -16.70 0.87 16.83
CA GLN A 243 -16.17 -0.26 17.62
C GLN A 243 -14.79 0.03 18.26
N GLY A 244 -14.58 1.27 18.74
CA GLY A 244 -13.32 1.70 19.36
C GLY A 244 -12.26 2.19 18.37
N ILE A 245 -12.54 2.24 17.08
CA ILE A 245 -11.62 2.69 16.01
C ILE A 245 -12.16 3.96 15.37
N TRP A 246 -11.36 5.03 15.34
CA TRP A 246 -11.69 6.25 14.62
C TRP A 246 -11.50 6.02 13.12
N THR A 247 -12.60 6.04 12.40
CA THR A 247 -12.72 5.66 10.99
C THR A 247 -13.10 6.86 10.15
N ALA A 248 -12.31 7.18 9.13
CA ALA A 248 -12.67 8.21 8.15
C ALA A 248 -13.92 7.79 7.36
N HIS A 249 -14.89 8.70 7.22
CA HIS A 249 -16.13 8.46 6.49
C HIS A 249 -16.20 9.23 5.17
N SER A 250 -15.17 10.01 4.86
CA SER A 250 -14.97 10.65 3.56
C SER A 250 -13.54 10.42 3.10
N ILE A 251 -13.38 9.88 1.90
CA ILE A 251 -12.08 9.63 1.29
C ILE A 251 -12.11 10.19 -0.12
N THR A 252 -11.23 11.17 -0.38
CA THR A 252 -11.08 11.78 -1.71
C THR A 252 -9.72 11.41 -2.27
N ARG A 253 -9.70 10.87 -3.48
CA ARG A 253 -8.48 10.53 -4.20
C ARG A 253 -8.22 11.53 -5.30
N TYR A 254 -6.95 11.92 -5.41
CA TYR A 254 -6.44 12.77 -6.46
C TYR A 254 -5.38 12.03 -7.27
N PHE A 255 -5.38 12.26 -8.55
CA PHE A 255 -4.34 11.78 -9.46
C PHE A 255 -3.75 12.98 -10.19
N ASN A 256 -2.45 13.22 -10.03
CA ASN A 256 -1.75 14.38 -10.57
C ASN A 256 -2.43 15.73 -10.23
N GLY A 257 -2.99 15.83 -9.03
CA GLY A 257 -3.69 17.02 -8.54
C GLY A 257 -5.16 17.15 -8.96
N GLU A 258 -5.65 16.29 -9.86
CA GLU A 258 -7.08 16.25 -10.23
C GLU A 258 -7.84 15.23 -9.38
N THR A 259 -9.02 15.60 -8.91
CA THR A 259 -9.90 14.65 -8.18
C THR A 259 -10.33 13.54 -9.12
N SER A 260 -9.97 12.30 -8.76
CA SER A 260 -10.30 11.10 -9.56
C SER A 260 -11.46 10.30 -8.96
N GLN A 261 -11.64 10.36 -7.65
CA GLN A 261 -12.69 9.62 -6.96
C GLN A 261 -13.01 10.26 -5.61
N GLN A 262 -14.29 10.21 -5.24
CA GLN A 262 -14.73 10.45 -3.85
C GLN A 262 -15.52 9.25 -3.35
N ARG A 263 -15.31 8.87 -2.09
CA ARG A 263 -16.01 7.80 -1.41
C ARG A 263 -16.55 8.29 -0.08
N PHE A 264 -17.89 8.22 0.07
CA PHE A 264 -18.56 8.53 1.32
C PHE A 264 -19.06 7.23 1.95
N ILE A 265 -18.59 6.95 3.16
CA ILE A 265 -18.88 5.75 3.92
C ILE A 265 -20.11 6.06 4.81
N ALA A 266 -21.22 5.39 4.57
CA ALA A 266 -22.42 5.50 5.39
C ALA A 266 -22.23 4.69 6.69
N THR A 267 -21.81 3.44 6.56
CA THR A 267 -21.56 2.52 7.66
C THR A 267 -20.22 1.84 7.52
N ALA A 268 -19.59 1.54 8.67
CA ALA A 268 -18.40 0.71 8.75
C ALA A 268 -18.56 -0.27 9.92
N SER A 269 -17.98 -1.47 9.78
CA SER A 269 -17.96 -2.49 10.83
C SER A 269 -16.63 -3.25 10.76
N TYR A 270 -16.16 -3.71 11.91
CA TYR A 270 -14.91 -4.45 12.05
C TYR A 270 -15.13 -5.85 12.61
N ASN A 271 -14.24 -6.77 12.30
CA ASN A 271 -14.18 -8.12 12.85
C ASN A 271 -15.48 -8.93 12.67
N LEU A 272 -16.08 -8.82 11.49
CA LEU A 272 -17.25 -9.64 11.11
C LEU A 272 -16.80 -11.04 10.71
N LYS A 273 -17.71 -12.03 10.80
CA LYS A 273 -17.47 -13.37 10.24
C LYS A 273 -17.66 -13.30 8.72
N LEU A 274 -16.56 -13.26 8.00
CA LEU A 274 -16.55 -13.30 6.54
C LEU A 274 -16.14 -14.71 6.08
N PRO A 275 -16.91 -15.36 5.19
CA PRO A 275 -16.49 -16.63 4.63
C PRO A 275 -15.36 -16.44 3.61
N ASP A 276 -14.32 -17.26 3.66
CA ASP A 276 -13.16 -17.19 2.74
C ASP A 276 -13.57 -17.21 1.26
N SER A 277 -14.67 -17.92 0.93
CA SER A 277 -15.21 -17.98 -0.42
C SER A 277 -15.62 -16.63 -1.02
N MET A 278 -15.79 -15.59 -0.19
CA MET A 278 -16.05 -14.23 -0.69
C MET A 278 -14.88 -13.66 -1.47
N PHE A 279 -13.65 -14.09 -1.13
CA PHE A 279 -12.40 -13.60 -1.71
C PHE A 279 -11.81 -14.58 -2.72
N GLU A 280 -12.54 -15.67 -3.02
CA GLU A 280 -12.15 -16.65 -4.02
C GLU A 280 -12.86 -16.38 -5.33
N ALA A 281 -12.14 -16.51 -6.43
CA ALA A 281 -12.69 -16.39 -7.77
C ALA A 281 -11.94 -17.29 -8.74
N ALA A 282 -12.67 -17.86 -9.70
CA ALA A 282 -12.12 -18.64 -10.79
C ALA A 282 -12.52 -18.01 -12.11
N VAL A 283 -11.57 -17.86 -13.03
CA VAL A 283 -11.81 -17.31 -14.37
C VAL A 283 -12.77 -18.22 -15.14
N THR A 284 -13.87 -17.67 -15.60
CA THR A 284 -14.91 -18.36 -16.36
C THR A 284 -15.01 -17.90 -17.80
N TYR A 285 -14.42 -16.75 -18.15
CA TYR A 285 -14.33 -16.26 -19.51
C TYR A 285 -13.09 -15.38 -19.71
N ASP A 286 -12.64 -15.30 -20.97
CA ASP A 286 -11.58 -14.39 -21.40
C ASP A 286 -12.23 -13.25 -22.23
N PRO A 287 -12.18 -11.97 -21.77
CA PRO A 287 -12.73 -10.84 -22.52
C PRO A 287 -12.04 -10.61 -23.87
N LYS A 288 -10.80 -11.08 -24.05
CA LYS A 288 -10.00 -10.96 -25.28
C LYS A 288 -10.19 -12.14 -26.24
N ALA A 289 -10.88 -13.20 -25.81
CA ALA A 289 -11.13 -14.36 -26.68
C ALA A 289 -11.98 -13.97 -27.90
N PRO A 290 -11.65 -14.45 -29.10
CA PRO A 290 -12.40 -14.16 -30.32
C PRO A 290 -13.85 -14.65 -30.15
N ARG A 291 -14.81 -13.77 -30.46
CA ARG A 291 -16.23 -14.14 -30.46
C ARG A 291 -16.46 -15.28 -31.44
N LYS A 292 -16.91 -16.44 -30.98
CA LYS A 292 -17.39 -17.49 -31.87
C LYS A 292 -18.52 -16.90 -32.70
N ARG A 293 -18.31 -16.74 -34.00
CA ARG A 293 -19.41 -16.40 -34.94
C ARG A 293 -20.41 -17.55 -34.88
N ARG A 294 -21.62 -17.25 -34.43
CA ARG A 294 -22.77 -18.16 -34.59
C ARG A 294 -23.23 -18.15 -36.03
#